data_474bbb000fa66320c7ee7b1a76fe8c31
#
_entry.id   474bbb000fa66320c7ee7b1a76fe8c31
#
_cell.length_a   1.000
_cell.length_b   1.000
_cell.length_c   1.000
_cell.angle_alpha   90.00
_cell.angle_beta   90.00
_cell.angle_gamma   90.00
#
_symmetry.space_group_name_H-M   'P 1'
#
loop_
_entity.id
_entity.type
_entity.pdbx_description
1 polymer ?
#
loop_
_entity_poly.entity_id
_entity_poly.type
_entity_poly.pdbx_seq_one_letter_code
_entity_poly.pdbx_strand_id
1 'polypeptide(L)'
;MSKMLIVDDEEKIRAVVREYAEFEEFEVTEARDGMEAVALCRENDYDIIIMDVMMPRLDGYSACKEIRKQKDVPIIMLSARGEEYDKLFGFETGIDDYVVKPFSPRELMARVRAVLALSLIHISEPTRLGMIS
;
A
#
# COMPACT_ATOMS: atom_id res chain seq x y z
N MET A 1 -16.77 -2.32 -6.28
CA MET A 1 -15.76 -1.27 -6.44
C MET A 1 -14.62 -1.51 -5.46
N SER A 2 -13.40 -1.48 -5.97
CA SER A 2 -12.25 -1.73 -5.10
C SER A 2 -11.99 -0.55 -4.18
N LYS A 3 -11.52 -0.85 -2.99
CA LYS A 3 -11.28 0.18 -1.98
C LYS A 3 -9.80 0.37 -1.74
N MET A 4 -9.36 1.62 -1.76
CA MET A 4 -7.96 1.98 -1.57
C MET A 4 -7.81 2.90 -0.38
N LEU A 5 -6.81 2.65 0.46
CA LEU A 5 -6.44 3.56 1.53
C LEU A 5 -5.13 4.22 1.16
N ILE A 6 -5.10 5.55 1.18
CA ILE A 6 -3.89 6.32 0.89
C ILE A 6 -3.42 6.96 2.17
N VAL A 7 -2.19 6.69 2.57
CA VAL A 7 -1.62 7.18 3.81
C VAL A 7 -0.37 8.00 3.51
N ASP A 8 -0.45 9.29 3.74
CA ASP A 8 0.67 10.21 3.50
C ASP A 8 0.37 11.48 4.27
N ASP A 9 1.39 12.09 4.88
CA ASP A 9 1.16 13.31 5.64
C ASP A 9 1.08 14.53 4.73
N GLU A 10 1.41 14.39 3.45
CA GLU A 10 1.32 15.49 2.50
C GLU A 10 0.00 15.45 1.76
N GLU A 11 -0.81 16.47 1.97
CA GLU A 11 -2.12 16.55 1.37
C GLU A 11 -2.07 16.50 -0.16
N LYS A 12 -1.04 17.14 -0.73
CA LYS A 12 -0.93 17.20 -2.19
C LYS A 12 -0.72 15.82 -2.80
N ILE A 13 0.05 14.98 -2.13
CA ILE A 13 0.27 13.62 -2.62
C ILE A 13 -1.01 12.83 -2.53
N ARG A 14 -1.73 12.93 -1.41
CA ARG A 14 -2.99 12.23 -1.28
C ARG A 14 -3.98 12.67 -2.37
N ALA A 15 -4.03 13.98 -2.65
CA ALA A 15 -4.96 14.50 -3.64
C ALA A 15 -4.67 13.96 -5.04
N VAL A 16 -3.39 13.93 -5.42
CA VAL A 16 -3.01 13.45 -6.74
C VAL A 16 -3.30 11.96 -6.89
N VAL A 17 -2.92 11.17 -5.90
CA VAL A 17 -3.15 9.74 -5.96
C VAL A 17 -4.64 9.44 -5.99
N ARG A 18 -5.40 10.18 -5.18
CA ARG A 18 -6.85 10.00 -5.14
C ARG A 18 -7.47 10.26 -6.51
N GLU A 19 -7.04 11.34 -7.16
CA GLU A 19 -7.58 11.70 -8.46
C GLU A 19 -7.38 10.56 -9.46
N TYR A 20 -6.18 10.03 -9.53
CA TYR A 20 -5.88 8.97 -10.48
C TYR A 20 -6.60 7.65 -10.09
N ALA A 21 -6.68 7.38 -8.79
CA ALA A 21 -7.35 6.17 -8.33
C ALA A 21 -8.85 6.23 -8.60
N GLU A 22 -9.47 7.38 -8.36
CA GLU A 22 -10.89 7.51 -8.62
C GLU A 22 -11.21 7.43 -10.10
N PHE A 23 -10.28 7.90 -10.93
CA PHE A 23 -10.44 7.75 -12.37
C PHE A 23 -10.51 6.27 -12.76
N GLU A 24 -9.81 5.42 -12.02
CA GLU A 24 -9.84 3.97 -12.26
C GLU A 24 -10.88 3.27 -11.38
N GLU A 25 -11.81 4.06 -10.86
CA GLU A 25 -12.97 3.53 -10.15
C GLU A 25 -12.68 2.92 -8.79
N PHE A 26 -11.62 3.39 -8.12
CA PHE A 26 -11.40 3.02 -6.73
C PHE A 26 -12.22 3.92 -5.82
N GLU A 27 -12.69 3.33 -4.74
CA GLU A 27 -13.28 4.10 -3.65
C GLU A 27 -12.13 4.41 -2.70
N VAL A 28 -11.80 5.69 -2.53
CA VAL A 28 -10.57 6.10 -1.84
C VAL A 28 -10.85 6.68 -0.47
N THR A 29 -10.09 6.21 0.51
CA THR A 29 -10.08 6.79 1.85
C THR A 29 -8.67 7.32 2.10
N GLU A 30 -8.54 8.44 2.80
CA GLU A 30 -7.24 9.05 3.08
C GLU A 30 -6.94 9.03 4.56
N ALA A 31 -5.68 8.80 4.89
CA ALA A 31 -5.18 8.91 6.26
C ALA A 31 -3.94 9.79 6.23
N ARG A 32 -3.73 10.58 7.28
CA ARG A 32 -2.63 11.53 7.33
C ARG A 32 -1.41 11.00 8.03
N ASP A 33 -1.53 9.90 8.76
CA ASP A 33 -0.40 9.30 9.45
C ASP A 33 -0.70 7.84 9.73
N GLY A 34 0.31 7.16 10.29
CA GLY A 34 0.20 5.73 10.54
C GLY A 34 -0.82 5.36 11.59
N MET A 35 -1.01 6.22 12.59
CA MET A 35 -1.99 5.95 13.63
C MET A 35 -3.40 5.93 13.06
N GLU A 36 -3.70 6.91 12.22
CA GLU A 36 -5.00 6.98 11.57
C GLU A 36 -5.22 5.77 10.65
N ALA A 37 -4.15 5.38 9.94
CA ALA A 37 -4.24 4.23 9.04
C ALA A 37 -4.56 2.94 9.81
N VAL A 38 -3.89 2.73 10.92
CA VAL A 38 -4.14 1.53 11.73
C VAL A 38 -5.58 1.51 12.24
N ALA A 39 -6.06 2.66 12.70
CA ALA A 39 -7.43 2.77 13.21
C ALA A 39 -8.45 2.48 12.11
N LEU A 40 -8.22 3.04 10.92
CA LEU A 40 -9.13 2.82 9.80
C LEU A 40 -9.15 1.35 9.38
N CYS A 41 -8.00 0.69 9.40
CA CYS A 41 -7.93 -0.71 9.01
C CYS A 41 -8.60 -1.64 10.01
N ARG A 42 -8.73 -1.23 11.25
CA ARG A 42 -9.46 -2.03 12.22
C ARG A 42 -10.94 -2.10 11.91
N GLU A 43 -11.48 -1.03 11.35
CA GLU A 43 -12.91 -0.92 11.15
C GLU A 43 -13.34 -1.16 9.71
N ASN A 44 -12.42 -1.14 8.79
CA ASN A 44 -12.74 -1.26 7.37
C ASN A 44 -11.80 -2.20 6.68
N ASP A 45 -12.28 -2.79 5.57
CA ASP A 45 -11.44 -3.63 4.74
C ASP A 45 -11.08 -2.85 3.49
N TYR A 46 -9.80 -2.92 3.11
CA TYR A 46 -9.31 -2.26 1.90
C TYR A 46 -8.70 -3.32 0.99
N ASP A 47 -8.75 -3.06 -0.30
CA ASP A 47 -8.17 -3.97 -1.28
C ASP A 47 -6.69 -3.70 -1.48
N ILE A 48 -6.27 -2.47 -1.22
CA ILE A 48 -4.87 -2.09 -1.32
C ILE A 48 -4.60 -0.85 -0.47
N ILE A 49 -3.39 -0.74 0.05
CA ILE A 49 -2.95 0.41 0.84
C ILE A 49 -1.72 1.01 0.19
N ILE A 50 -1.73 2.34 0.02
CA ILE A 50 -0.55 3.08 -0.42
C ILE A 50 -0.04 3.80 0.83
N MET A 51 1.18 3.49 1.26
CA MET A 51 1.68 3.92 2.56
C MET A 51 3.01 4.65 2.45
N ASP A 52 3.03 5.90 2.91
CA ASP A 52 4.28 6.65 2.98
C ASP A 52 5.16 6.11 4.11
N VAL A 53 6.46 6.05 3.89
CA VAL A 53 7.39 5.55 4.90
C VAL A 53 7.57 6.58 6.03
N MET A 54 7.82 7.83 5.67
CA MET A 54 8.18 8.87 6.64
C MET A 54 6.97 9.70 7.02
N MET A 55 6.43 9.45 8.20
CA MET A 55 5.28 10.20 8.70
C MET A 55 5.44 10.44 10.18
N PRO A 56 4.79 11.51 10.70
CA PRO A 56 4.83 11.76 12.14
C PRO A 56 3.97 10.72 12.87
N ARG A 57 4.21 10.61 14.15
CA ARG A 57 3.51 9.77 15.10
C ARG A 57 3.77 8.29 14.92
N LEU A 58 3.46 7.71 13.78
CA LEU A 58 3.75 6.31 13.52
C LEU A 58 4.18 6.19 12.07
N ASP A 59 5.42 5.76 11.84
CA ASP A 59 5.94 5.67 10.48
C ASP A 59 5.30 4.53 9.71
N GLY A 60 5.55 4.51 8.39
CA GLY A 60 4.88 3.55 7.51
C GLY A 60 5.22 2.10 7.81
N TYR A 61 6.46 1.80 8.15
CA TYR A 61 6.83 0.42 8.46
C TYR A 61 6.14 -0.07 9.73
N SER A 62 6.12 0.79 10.76
CA SER A 62 5.47 0.43 12.01
C SER A 62 3.97 0.26 11.81
N ALA A 63 3.36 1.14 11.01
CA ALA A 63 1.94 1.03 10.70
C ALA A 63 1.65 -0.27 9.96
N CYS A 64 2.50 -0.62 8.99
CA CYS A 64 2.34 -1.84 8.24
C CYS A 64 2.38 -3.06 9.15
N LYS A 65 3.31 -3.07 10.09
CA LYS A 65 3.44 -4.15 11.05
C LYS A 65 2.18 -4.32 11.88
N GLU A 66 1.62 -3.19 12.34
CA GLU A 66 0.39 -3.24 13.12
C GLU A 66 -0.79 -3.73 12.29
N ILE A 67 -0.87 -3.26 11.05
CA ILE A 67 -1.96 -3.67 10.17
C ILE A 67 -1.87 -5.16 9.86
N ARG A 68 -0.65 -5.66 9.64
CA ARG A 68 -0.44 -7.07 9.33
C ARG A 68 -0.85 -8.01 10.45
N LYS A 69 -0.90 -7.52 11.67
CA LYS A 69 -1.37 -8.36 12.79
C LYS A 69 -2.84 -8.74 12.64
N GLN A 70 -3.58 -7.95 11.87
CA GLN A 70 -5.02 -8.14 11.76
C GLN A 70 -5.49 -8.43 10.34
N LYS A 71 -4.80 -7.90 9.35
CA LYS A 71 -5.27 -7.94 7.96
C LYS A 71 -4.15 -8.35 7.02
N ASP A 72 -4.52 -9.09 6.00
CA ASP A 72 -3.56 -9.49 4.97
C ASP A 72 -3.92 -8.75 3.70
N VAL A 73 -3.59 -7.46 3.66
CA VAL A 73 -3.95 -6.59 2.56
C VAL A 73 -2.68 -6.18 1.82
N PRO A 74 -2.72 -6.08 0.49
CA PRO A 74 -1.57 -5.62 -0.29
C PRO A 74 -1.17 -4.20 0.10
N ILE A 75 0.12 -3.96 0.23
CA ILE A 75 0.65 -2.65 0.60
C ILE A 75 1.78 -2.25 -0.34
N ILE A 76 1.69 -1.03 -0.88
CA ILE A 76 2.75 -0.43 -1.65
C ILE A 76 3.31 0.73 -0.83
N MET A 77 4.62 0.72 -0.60
CA MET A 77 5.26 1.79 0.17
C MET A 77 5.75 2.90 -0.74
N LEU A 78 5.60 4.14 -0.29
CA LEU A 78 6.17 5.30 -0.97
C LEU A 78 7.39 5.73 -0.16
N SER A 79 8.55 5.74 -0.78
CA SER A 79 9.77 6.03 -0.05
C SER A 79 10.56 7.13 -0.73
N ALA A 80 11.34 7.88 0.03
CA ALA A 80 12.16 8.94 -0.51
C ALA A 80 13.39 8.34 -1.18
N ARG A 81 13.93 9.10 -2.14
CA ARG A 81 15.14 8.67 -2.82
C ARG A 81 16.28 8.55 -1.81
N GLY A 82 17.08 7.53 -1.94
CA GLY A 82 18.23 7.36 -1.08
C GLY A 82 18.03 6.47 0.12
N GLU A 83 16.84 5.92 0.29
CA GLU A 83 16.54 5.05 1.41
C GLU A 83 16.64 3.59 1.01
N GLU A 84 17.77 3.23 0.41
CA GLU A 84 17.94 1.88 -0.11
C GLU A 84 17.83 0.79 0.94
N TYR A 85 18.44 0.99 2.08
CA TYR A 85 18.40 -0.04 3.13
C TYR A 85 16.99 -0.23 3.69
N ASP A 86 16.14 0.77 3.54
CA ASP A 86 14.77 0.67 4.03
C ASP A 86 13.96 -0.34 3.24
N LYS A 87 14.35 -0.61 2.00
CA LYS A 87 13.65 -1.59 1.21
C LYS A 87 13.69 -2.98 1.82
N LEU A 88 14.85 -3.38 2.32
CA LEU A 88 14.95 -4.68 2.96
C LEU A 88 14.07 -4.75 4.19
N PHE A 89 14.09 -3.69 5.00
CA PHE A 89 13.28 -3.65 6.19
C PHE A 89 11.80 -3.71 5.82
N GLY A 90 11.41 -3.00 4.75
CA GLY A 90 10.04 -3.01 4.29
C GLY A 90 9.59 -4.39 3.85
N PHE A 91 10.42 -5.08 3.09
CA PHE A 91 10.05 -6.43 2.64
C PHE A 91 9.94 -7.38 3.82
N GLU A 92 10.77 -7.20 4.84
CA GLU A 92 10.67 -8.02 6.04
C GLU A 92 9.37 -7.77 6.79
N THR A 93 8.78 -6.60 6.64
CA THR A 93 7.51 -6.31 7.29
C THR A 93 6.31 -6.68 6.42
N GLY A 94 6.56 -7.24 5.23
CA GLY A 94 5.49 -7.82 4.43
C GLY A 94 4.85 -6.89 3.41
N ILE A 95 5.59 -5.91 2.91
CA ILE A 95 5.05 -5.05 1.86
C ILE A 95 5.16 -5.75 0.51
N ASP A 96 4.36 -5.29 -0.43
CA ASP A 96 4.28 -5.94 -1.75
C ASP A 96 5.06 -5.22 -2.83
N ASP A 97 5.30 -3.93 -2.68
CA ASP A 97 6.05 -3.18 -3.68
C ASP A 97 6.52 -1.86 -3.09
N TYR A 98 7.43 -1.23 -3.78
CA TYR A 98 8.03 0.05 -3.42
C TYR A 98 7.92 1.01 -4.58
N VAL A 99 7.62 2.27 -4.29
CA VAL A 99 7.69 3.33 -5.30
C VAL A 99 8.46 4.48 -4.70
N VAL A 100 9.45 4.98 -5.43
CA VAL A 100 10.34 6.02 -4.93
C VAL A 100 9.83 7.39 -5.33
N LYS A 101 9.79 8.32 -4.37
CA LYS A 101 9.39 9.69 -4.63
C LYS A 101 10.56 10.46 -5.25
N PRO A 102 10.33 11.37 -6.17
CA PRO A 102 9.04 11.70 -6.77
C PRO A 102 8.63 10.63 -7.77
N PHE A 103 7.36 10.29 -7.79
CA PHE A 103 6.87 9.23 -8.66
C PHE A 103 5.86 9.78 -9.66
N SER A 104 5.69 9.02 -10.74
CA SER A 104 4.63 9.30 -11.69
C SER A 104 3.34 8.65 -11.18
N PRO A 105 2.23 9.42 -11.09
CA PRO A 105 0.97 8.80 -10.67
C PRO A 105 0.55 7.66 -11.58
N ARG A 106 0.87 7.74 -12.87
CA ARG A 106 0.56 6.65 -13.79
C ARG A 106 1.37 5.41 -13.48
N GLU A 107 2.64 5.58 -13.12
CA GLU A 107 3.47 4.45 -12.74
C GLU A 107 2.93 3.81 -11.46
N LEU A 108 2.52 4.64 -10.50
CA LEU A 108 1.96 4.11 -9.27
C LEU A 108 0.72 3.29 -9.56
N MET A 109 -0.18 3.79 -10.41
CA MET A 109 -1.39 3.04 -10.73
C MET A 109 -1.09 1.76 -11.48
N ALA A 110 -0.04 1.75 -12.32
CA ALA A 110 0.36 0.52 -12.99
C ALA A 110 0.81 -0.53 -11.97
N ARG A 111 1.55 -0.10 -10.95
CA ARG A 111 1.98 -1.02 -9.90
C ARG A 111 0.81 -1.49 -9.05
N VAL A 112 -0.16 -0.61 -8.80
CA VAL A 112 -1.37 -1.00 -8.10
C VAL A 112 -2.07 -2.14 -8.85
N ARG A 113 -2.23 -1.98 -10.15
CA ARG A 113 -2.88 -3.01 -10.95
C ARG A 113 -2.09 -4.31 -10.93
N ALA A 114 -0.76 -4.22 -10.99
CA ALA A 114 0.09 -5.40 -10.96
C ALA A 114 -0.01 -6.14 -9.63
N VAL A 115 0.02 -5.39 -8.53
CA VAL A 115 -0.07 -5.99 -7.21
C VAL A 115 -1.43 -6.65 -7.01
N LEU A 116 -2.49 -6.00 -7.45
CA LEU A 116 -3.82 -6.58 -7.33
C LEU A 116 -3.98 -7.83 -8.20
N ALA A 117 -3.38 -7.82 -9.38
CA ALA A 117 -3.43 -8.99 -10.26
C ALA A 117 -2.70 -10.18 -9.63
N LEU A 118 -1.55 -9.94 -9.04
CA LEU A 118 -0.80 -10.99 -8.37
C LEU A 118 -1.56 -11.54 -7.16
N SER A 119 -2.24 -10.65 -6.45
CA SER A 119 -3.03 -11.06 -5.31
C SER A 119 -4.16 -12.01 -5.74
N LEU A 120 -4.80 -11.71 -6.85
CA LEU A 120 -5.85 -12.57 -7.37
C LEU A 120 -5.31 -13.92 -7.83
N ILE A 121 -4.18 -13.92 -8.51
CA ILE A 121 -3.57 -15.15 -8.94
C ILE A 121 -3.20 -16.01 -7.75
N HIS A 122 -2.65 -15.39 -6.74
CA HIS A 122 -2.25 -16.11 -5.54
C HIS A 122 -3.46 -16.75 -4.85
N ILE A 123 -4.57 -16.02 -4.81
CA ILE A 123 -5.77 -16.54 -4.19
C ILE A 123 -6.39 -17.66 -5.00
N SER A 124 -6.40 -17.51 -6.32
CA SER A 124 -7.08 -18.50 -7.14
C SER A 124 -6.28 -19.76 -7.38
N GLU A 125 -4.99 -19.77 -7.14
CA GLU A 125 -4.17 -20.94 -7.39
C GLU A 125 -3.23 -21.29 -6.25
N PRO A 126 -3.73 -21.37 -5.05
CA PRO A 126 -2.85 -21.60 -3.93
C PRO A 126 -2.18 -22.95 -3.96
N THR A 127 -2.89 -23.94 -4.45
CA THR A 127 -2.33 -25.28 -4.47
C THR A 127 -1.49 -25.55 -5.66
N ARG A 128 -1.84 -24.94 -6.76
CA ARG A 128 -1.11 -25.21 -7.95
C ARG A 128 0.34 -24.78 -7.84
N LEU A 129 0.58 -23.76 -7.09
CA LEU A 129 1.94 -23.35 -6.88
C LEU A 129 2.75 -24.38 -6.14
N GLY A 130 2.14 -24.99 -5.19
CA GLY A 130 2.81 -26.02 -4.48
C GLY A 130 3.03 -27.21 -5.37
N MET A 131 2.06 -27.41 -6.25
CA MET A 131 2.11 -28.56 -7.06
C MET A 131 3.12 -28.50 -8.13
N ILE A 132 3.39 -27.37 -8.64
CA ILE A 132 4.38 -27.27 -9.64
C ILE A 132 5.67 -27.75 -9.17
N SER A 133 5.85 -27.59 -7.97
CA SER A 133 7.04 -28.15 -7.40
C SER A 133 6.87 -29.62 -7.29
#